data_6848b4f73acf60a294d18c0613b7aa29
#
_entry.id   6848b4f73acf60a294d18c0613b7aa29
#
_cell.length_a   1.000
_cell.length_b   1.000
_cell.length_c   1.000
_cell.angle_alpha   90.00
_cell.angle_beta   90.00
_cell.angle_gamma   90.00
#
_symmetry.space_group_name_H-M   'P 1'
#
loop_
_entity.id
_entity.type
_entity.pdbx_description
1 polymer ?
#
loop_
_entity_poly.entity_id
_entity_poly.type
_entity_poly.pdbx_seq_one_letter_code
_entity_poly.pdbx_strand_id
1 'polypeptide(L)'
;MKQWTQSVLGCMTAGLLMITSFPVFAADSSSDPSGKSQPVTEGSTFDDGTLTYTILKNMQVSVTGCITTATNISIMPKIDGYTVVSIGDQAFAGCSALQSVTMPNGITEIGDGAFQSCTSLQSVTLSNSITEIPDGAFLSCSALTDIQLGDQITKIGRMAFAYCSSLTDMEIPDSVTEFGEQTFMGCSSLESITLPETLETLSAYMFQNCSALESFSIPDTMTDLGYLAFVGCRNLKTIDISANHPTYQLQDDVLYSKDGTELFLYPAGKTETSFTVPDGVKTISDGAFFAAPLQSVTLPEGLEGIGSGAFDYCTSLTNITIPESVTVIQDHAFSDCESLSSVLFAGDEEATDNALQI
;
A
#
# COMPACT_ATOMS: atom_id res chain seq x y z
N MET A 1 -14.62 39.36 6.89
CA MET A 1 -13.23 39.45 6.45
C MET A 1 -12.34 38.88 7.55
N LYS A 2 -12.07 37.60 7.53
CA LYS A 2 -10.94 36.98 8.23
C LYS A 2 -10.33 35.98 7.25
N GLN A 3 -9.07 36.21 6.94
CA GLN A 3 -8.26 35.43 6.03
C GLN A 3 -8.13 34.00 6.57
N TRP A 4 -8.56 33.03 5.77
CA TRP A 4 -8.14 31.65 5.83
C TRP A 4 -7.43 31.37 4.53
N THR A 5 -6.17 31.75 4.45
CA THR A 5 -5.26 31.33 3.42
C THR A 5 -4.30 30.32 4.01
N GLN A 6 -4.15 29.21 3.27
CA GLN A 6 -3.10 28.19 3.40
C GLN A 6 -3.32 27.10 4.43
N SER A 7 -3.98 26.05 4.02
CA SER A 7 -3.66 24.69 4.45
C SER A 7 -4.26 23.61 3.52
N VAL A 8 -4.06 23.71 2.22
CA VAL A 8 -4.47 22.67 1.26
C VAL A 8 -3.29 22.37 0.32
N LEU A 9 -2.12 22.14 0.89
CA LEU A 9 -0.98 21.61 0.15
C LEU A 9 -0.17 20.68 1.07
N GLY A 10 -0.78 19.64 1.58
CA GLY A 10 -0.17 18.82 2.61
C GLY A 10 -0.25 17.31 2.46
N CYS A 11 -0.87 16.80 1.39
CA CYS A 11 -1.01 15.34 1.26
C CYS A 11 -0.56 14.76 -0.09
N MET A 12 0.05 15.54 -0.98
CA MET A 12 0.67 15.04 -2.23
C MET A 12 2.18 15.26 -2.31
N THR A 13 2.83 15.65 -1.25
CA THR A 13 4.26 15.45 -1.18
C THR A 13 4.48 14.09 -0.55
N ALA A 14 4.62 13.07 -1.40
CA ALA A 14 5.45 11.92 -1.05
C ALA A 14 6.59 12.46 -0.22
N GLY A 15 6.73 11.97 1.02
CA GLY A 15 7.84 12.36 1.86
C GLY A 15 9.13 12.20 1.08
N LEU A 16 9.62 13.32 0.57
CA LEU A 16 10.98 13.41 0.13
C LEU A 16 11.79 13.26 1.42
N LEU A 17 11.98 12.01 1.81
CA LEU A 17 12.94 11.68 2.84
C LEU A 17 14.24 12.32 2.35
N MET A 18 14.69 13.33 3.08
CA MET A 18 16.00 13.91 2.86
C MET A 18 16.98 12.76 2.76
N ILE A 19 17.58 12.61 1.60
CA ILE A 19 18.79 11.83 1.43
C ILE A 19 19.81 12.54 2.29
N THR A 20 19.88 12.18 3.56
CA THR A 20 21.05 12.49 4.36
C THR A 20 22.18 11.73 3.68
N SER A 21 23.10 12.48 3.08
CA SER A 21 24.34 11.94 2.56
C SER A 21 24.94 11.00 3.58
N PHE A 22 24.87 9.70 3.32
CA PHE A 22 25.55 8.71 4.14
C PHE A 22 27.03 9.00 4.02
N PRO A 23 27.78 9.06 5.13
CA PRO A 23 29.23 9.12 5.05
C PRO A 23 29.69 7.88 4.31
N VAL A 24 30.36 8.07 3.19
CA VAL A 24 31.19 7.04 2.57
C VAL A 24 32.25 6.72 3.62
N PHE A 25 32.07 5.64 4.36
CA PHE A 25 33.13 5.12 5.20
C PHE A 25 34.21 4.61 4.25
N ALA A 26 35.28 5.38 4.13
CA ALA A 26 36.50 4.90 3.54
C ALA A 26 36.94 3.68 4.35
N ALA A 27 37.12 2.55 3.67
CA ALA A 27 37.72 1.37 4.25
C ALA A 27 39.05 1.79 4.90
N ASP A 28 39.14 1.64 6.21
CA ASP A 28 40.39 1.86 6.93
C ASP A 28 41.34 0.69 6.65
N SER A 29 42.11 0.83 5.58
CA SER A 29 43.19 -0.10 5.24
C SER A 29 44.40 0.13 6.13
N SER A 30 44.25 -0.04 7.45
CA SER A 30 45.38 -0.16 8.34
C SER A 30 45.87 -1.61 8.37
N SER A 31 46.63 -1.99 7.35
CA SER A 31 47.45 -3.20 7.41
C SER A 31 48.56 -3.02 8.45
N ASP A 32 48.40 -3.65 9.61
CA ASP A 32 49.49 -3.81 10.59
C ASP A 32 50.59 -4.69 9.90
N PRO A 33 51.87 -4.24 9.85
CA PRO A 33 52.97 -4.98 9.27
C PRO A 33 53.34 -6.27 9.99
N SER A 34 52.65 -6.66 11.04
CA SER A 34 52.96 -7.86 11.83
C SER A 34 52.32 -9.16 11.37
N GLY A 35 51.46 -9.13 10.31
CA GLY A 35 50.87 -10.34 9.70
C GLY A 35 49.99 -11.19 10.61
N LYS A 36 49.57 -10.66 11.78
CA LYS A 36 48.58 -11.32 12.64
C LYS A 36 47.20 -10.72 12.33
N SER A 37 46.35 -11.53 11.67
CA SER A 37 44.91 -11.20 11.59
C SER A 37 44.42 -10.90 13.02
N GLN A 38 43.91 -9.69 13.23
CA GLN A 38 43.16 -9.36 14.44
C GLN A 38 42.03 -10.40 14.59
N PRO A 39 41.75 -10.88 15.80
CA PRO A 39 40.59 -11.74 16.02
C PRO A 39 39.37 -10.96 15.59
N VAL A 40 38.71 -11.47 14.54
CA VAL A 40 37.49 -10.88 14.00
C VAL A 40 36.40 -10.98 15.06
N THR A 41 35.98 -9.83 15.60
CA THR A 41 35.04 -9.77 16.72
C THR A 41 33.63 -9.59 16.19
N GLU A 42 32.65 -10.06 16.97
CA GLU A 42 31.22 -9.76 16.72
C GLU A 42 31.02 -8.25 16.49
N GLY A 43 30.22 -7.89 15.50
CA GLY A 43 29.97 -6.50 15.09
C GLY A 43 31.01 -5.91 14.14
N SER A 44 32.14 -6.60 13.89
CA SER A 44 33.08 -6.18 12.85
C SER A 44 32.50 -6.39 11.45
N THR A 45 32.90 -5.56 10.50
CA THR A 45 32.48 -5.65 9.10
C THR A 45 33.65 -5.99 8.20
N PHE A 46 33.36 -6.66 7.09
CA PHE A 46 34.25 -6.88 5.97
C PHE A 46 33.45 -6.86 4.66
N ASP A 47 34.12 -6.75 3.52
CA ASP A 47 33.49 -6.81 2.20
C ASP A 47 34.20 -7.81 1.28
N ASP A 48 33.45 -8.28 0.25
CA ASP A 48 33.98 -9.16 -0.81
C ASP A 48 34.17 -8.42 -2.13
N GLY A 49 34.09 -7.09 -2.12
CA GLY A 49 34.13 -6.23 -3.29
C GLY A 49 32.76 -6.01 -3.95
N THR A 50 31.69 -6.67 -3.44
CA THR A 50 30.30 -6.51 -3.91
C THR A 50 29.35 -6.26 -2.74
N LEU A 51 29.47 -7.05 -1.70
CA LEU A 51 28.64 -6.99 -0.51
C LEU A 51 29.47 -6.68 0.73
N THR A 52 28.88 -5.96 1.67
CA THR A 52 29.42 -5.76 3.02
C THR A 52 28.71 -6.71 3.96
N TYR A 53 29.46 -7.32 4.84
CA TYR A 53 28.99 -8.28 5.82
C TYR A 53 29.31 -7.81 7.24
N THR A 54 28.38 -7.99 8.14
CA THR A 54 28.60 -7.80 9.61
C THR A 54 28.67 -9.16 10.28
N ILE A 55 29.71 -9.38 11.08
CA ILE A 55 29.92 -10.62 11.82
C ILE A 55 28.98 -10.71 13.01
N LEU A 56 28.29 -11.82 13.07
CA LEU A 56 27.38 -12.22 14.14
C LEU A 56 28.07 -13.31 15.02
N LYS A 57 27.36 -13.77 16.03
CA LYS A 57 27.80 -14.93 16.84
C LYS A 57 27.84 -16.21 16.00
N ASN A 58 28.53 -17.24 16.53
CA ASN A 58 28.50 -18.60 16.01
C ASN A 58 28.94 -18.72 14.54
N MET A 59 29.94 -17.96 14.11
CA MET A 59 30.44 -18.01 12.71
C MET A 59 29.32 -17.69 11.68
N GLN A 60 28.48 -16.75 12.00
CA GLN A 60 27.41 -16.25 11.14
C GLN A 60 27.70 -14.82 10.71
N VAL A 61 27.12 -14.41 9.58
CA VAL A 61 27.14 -13.03 9.11
C VAL A 61 25.79 -12.60 8.57
N SER A 62 25.53 -11.29 8.67
CA SER A 62 24.48 -10.60 7.96
C SER A 62 25.04 -9.82 6.78
N VAL A 63 24.35 -9.81 5.65
CA VAL A 63 24.62 -8.83 4.58
C VAL A 63 24.12 -7.49 5.06
N THR A 64 24.97 -6.49 5.12
CA THR A 64 24.63 -5.16 5.67
C THR A 64 24.90 -4.01 4.69
N GLY A 65 25.33 -4.31 3.47
CA GLY A 65 25.50 -3.31 2.42
C GLY A 65 25.85 -3.92 1.08
N CYS A 66 25.65 -3.14 0.01
CA CYS A 66 26.07 -3.51 -1.34
C CYS A 66 26.68 -2.31 -2.06
N ILE A 67 27.57 -2.58 -3.05
CA ILE A 67 28.03 -1.52 -3.96
C ILE A 67 26.88 -1.14 -4.91
N THR A 68 26.63 0.15 -5.03
CA THR A 68 25.45 0.69 -5.76
C THR A 68 25.47 0.45 -7.27
N THR A 69 26.59 -0.02 -7.83
CA THR A 69 26.74 -0.35 -9.26
C THR A 69 26.51 -1.82 -9.58
N ALA A 70 26.26 -2.68 -8.57
CA ALA A 70 25.95 -4.08 -8.80
C ALA A 70 24.60 -4.22 -9.51
N THR A 71 24.53 -5.10 -10.51
CA THR A 71 23.31 -5.31 -11.30
C THR A 71 22.60 -6.61 -10.97
N ASN A 72 23.34 -7.68 -10.75
CA ASN A 72 22.78 -9.00 -10.41
C ASN A 72 23.60 -9.59 -9.27
N ILE A 73 22.93 -9.94 -8.20
CA ILE A 73 23.56 -10.47 -7.00
C ILE A 73 23.01 -11.86 -6.69
N SER A 74 23.92 -12.83 -6.57
CA SER A 74 23.62 -14.13 -5.98
C SER A 74 24.35 -14.21 -4.66
N ILE A 75 23.62 -14.10 -3.55
CA ILE A 75 24.21 -14.18 -2.22
C ILE A 75 24.71 -15.61 -1.97
N MET A 76 25.97 -15.72 -1.57
CA MET A 76 26.56 -17.02 -1.28
C MET A 76 26.11 -17.52 0.09
N PRO A 77 25.83 -18.83 0.27
CA PRO A 77 25.44 -19.37 1.57
C PRO A 77 26.55 -19.30 2.62
N LYS A 78 27.79 -19.14 2.17
CA LYS A 78 28.98 -18.96 3.02
C LYS A 78 29.98 -18.00 2.39
N ILE A 79 30.64 -17.21 3.23
CA ILE A 79 31.74 -16.32 2.86
C ILE A 79 32.82 -16.41 3.91
N ASP A 80 34.08 -16.65 3.51
CA ASP A 80 35.27 -16.77 4.38
C ASP A 80 35.07 -17.67 5.61
N GLY A 81 34.30 -18.76 5.45
CA GLY A 81 34.00 -19.73 6.51
C GLY A 81 32.78 -19.35 7.39
N TYR A 82 32.25 -18.14 7.25
CA TYR A 82 31.01 -17.70 7.91
C TYR A 82 29.76 -18.15 7.11
N THR A 83 28.69 -18.49 7.82
CA THR A 83 27.38 -18.77 7.22
C THR A 83 26.59 -17.47 7.10
N VAL A 84 26.06 -17.16 5.92
CA VAL A 84 25.18 -16.01 5.69
C VAL A 84 23.78 -16.40 6.12
N VAL A 85 23.23 -15.70 7.12
CA VAL A 85 21.94 -16.07 7.76
C VAL A 85 20.87 -14.99 7.64
N SER A 86 21.25 -13.75 7.34
CA SER A 86 20.30 -12.64 7.26
C SER A 86 20.74 -11.55 6.28
N ILE A 87 19.78 -10.72 5.91
CA ILE A 87 19.98 -9.43 5.25
C ILE A 87 19.57 -8.37 6.27
N GLY A 88 20.46 -7.45 6.57
CA GLY A 88 20.20 -6.39 7.55
C GLY A 88 19.32 -5.26 7.03
N ASP A 89 18.92 -4.39 7.94
CA ASP A 89 18.12 -3.21 7.61
C ASP A 89 18.81 -2.36 6.55
N GLN A 90 18.05 -2.00 5.52
CA GLN A 90 18.50 -1.14 4.42
C GLN A 90 19.76 -1.63 3.68
N ALA A 91 20.11 -2.91 3.77
CA ALA A 91 21.35 -3.45 3.22
C ALA A 91 21.55 -3.18 1.72
N PHE A 92 20.49 -3.13 0.94
CA PHE A 92 20.49 -2.79 -0.49
C PHE A 92 19.77 -1.47 -0.78
N ALA A 93 19.42 -0.68 0.24
CA ALA A 93 18.64 0.53 0.03
C ALA A 93 19.33 1.49 -0.96
N GLY A 94 18.57 1.92 -1.99
CA GLY A 94 19.09 2.82 -3.03
C GLY A 94 20.07 2.20 -4.03
N CYS A 95 20.24 0.86 -4.03
CA CYS A 95 21.03 0.16 -5.07
C CYS A 95 20.27 0.21 -6.41
N SER A 96 20.17 1.41 -7.00
CA SER A 96 19.34 1.70 -8.18
C SER A 96 19.75 0.99 -9.48
N ALA A 97 20.95 0.44 -9.55
CA ALA A 97 21.42 -0.37 -10.67
C ALA A 97 21.05 -1.87 -10.52
N LEU A 98 20.65 -2.31 -9.33
CA LEU A 98 20.36 -3.70 -9.01
C LEU A 98 19.11 -4.17 -9.77
N GLN A 99 19.23 -5.23 -10.55
CA GLN A 99 18.18 -5.81 -11.39
C GLN A 99 17.63 -7.12 -10.83
N SER A 100 18.48 -7.92 -10.20
CA SER A 100 18.06 -9.18 -9.60
C SER A 100 18.85 -9.55 -8.35
N VAL A 101 18.17 -10.20 -7.39
CA VAL A 101 18.79 -10.80 -6.21
C VAL A 101 18.31 -12.23 -6.05
N THR A 102 19.25 -13.14 -5.79
CA THR A 102 18.96 -14.53 -5.42
C THR A 102 19.51 -14.80 -4.04
N MET A 103 18.63 -15.20 -3.12
CA MET A 103 18.97 -15.58 -1.76
C MET A 103 19.19 -17.09 -1.67
N PRO A 104 20.23 -17.58 -1.02
CA PRO A 104 20.39 -19.01 -0.75
C PRO A 104 19.39 -19.45 0.35
N ASN A 105 19.04 -20.73 0.32
CA ASN A 105 18.35 -21.33 1.46
C ASN A 105 19.23 -21.22 2.70
N GLY A 106 18.61 -20.79 3.82
CA GLY A 106 19.33 -20.59 5.08
C GLY A 106 19.39 -19.12 5.53
N ILE A 107 19.06 -18.18 4.64
CA ILE A 107 18.70 -16.82 5.09
C ILE A 107 17.31 -16.93 5.72
N THR A 108 17.21 -16.54 6.99
CA THR A 108 15.98 -16.64 7.79
C THR A 108 15.33 -15.28 8.05
N GLU A 109 16.03 -14.19 7.75
CA GLU A 109 15.60 -12.84 8.09
C GLU A 109 16.00 -11.83 7.02
N ILE A 110 15.09 -10.92 6.71
CA ILE A 110 15.30 -9.73 5.90
C ILE A 110 14.97 -8.54 6.82
N GLY A 111 15.83 -7.52 6.85
CA GLY A 111 15.62 -6.32 7.66
C GLY A 111 14.70 -5.29 7.01
N ASP A 112 14.26 -4.31 7.81
CA ASP A 112 13.39 -3.22 7.35
C ASP A 112 14.06 -2.43 6.22
N GLY A 113 13.26 -2.14 5.19
CA GLY A 113 13.73 -1.38 4.03
C GLY A 113 14.89 -2.02 3.26
N ALA A 114 15.14 -3.32 3.42
CA ALA A 114 16.34 -3.98 2.89
C ALA A 114 16.61 -3.68 1.41
N PHE A 115 15.56 -3.58 0.58
CA PHE A 115 15.65 -3.26 -0.85
C PHE A 115 14.97 -1.94 -1.20
N GLN A 116 14.69 -1.08 -0.23
CA GLN A 116 14.02 0.20 -0.45
C GLN A 116 14.71 0.99 -1.57
N SER A 117 13.91 1.51 -2.52
CA SER A 117 14.38 2.35 -3.64
C SER A 117 15.39 1.66 -4.57
N CYS A 118 15.36 0.33 -4.67
CA CYS A 118 16.04 -0.41 -5.73
C CYS A 118 15.23 -0.28 -7.03
N THR A 119 15.28 0.87 -7.67
CA THR A 119 14.36 1.26 -8.76
C THR A 119 14.49 0.45 -10.05
N SER A 120 15.59 -0.28 -10.24
CA SER A 120 15.79 -1.20 -11.37
C SER A 120 15.58 -2.67 -11.02
N LEU A 121 15.24 -2.99 -9.76
CA LEU A 121 15.07 -4.37 -9.31
C LEU A 121 13.82 -4.98 -9.95
N GLN A 122 14.04 -5.99 -10.80
CA GLN A 122 12.99 -6.65 -11.57
C GLN A 122 12.56 -7.97 -10.93
N SER A 123 13.51 -8.71 -10.33
CA SER A 123 13.20 -10.02 -9.76
C SER A 123 13.96 -10.27 -8.45
N VAL A 124 13.28 -10.98 -7.54
CA VAL A 124 13.85 -11.44 -6.27
C VAL A 124 13.50 -12.90 -6.05
N THR A 125 14.52 -13.73 -5.84
CA THR A 125 14.35 -15.11 -5.37
C THR A 125 14.60 -15.14 -3.87
N LEU A 126 13.53 -15.31 -3.09
CA LEU A 126 13.58 -15.40 -1.63
C LEU A 126 14.14 -16.74 -1.16
N SER A 127 14.70 -16.77 0.04
CA SER A 127 14.99 -18.01 0.76
C SER A 127 13.69 -18.67 1.23
N ASN A 128 13.61 -20.00 1.11
CA ASN A 128 12.46 -20.77 1.61
C ASN A 128 12.32 -20.75 3.15
N SER A 129 13.27 -20.13 3.85
CA SER A 129 13.26 -20.04 5.31
C SER A 129 12.77 -18.68 5.83
N ILE A 130 12.38 -17.77 4.93
CA ILE A 130 11.81 -16.47 5.29
C ILE A 130 10.38 -16.68 5.77
N THR A 131 10.06 -16.09 6.92
CA THR A 131 8.72 -16.19 7.53
C THR A 131 7.98 -14.84 7.55
N GLU A 132 8.67 -13.76 7.25
CA GLU A 132 8.12 -12.40 7.23
C GLU A 132 8.77 -11.56 6.13
N ILE A 133 7.96 -10.75 5.45
CA ILE A 133 8.45 -9.63 4.63
C ILE A 133 8.34 -8.38 5.50
N PRO A 134 9.45 -7.75 5.91
CA PRO A 134 9.41 -6.68 6.89
C PRO A 134 8.93 -5.34 6.31
N ASP A 135 8.83 -4.33 7.18
CA ASP A 135 8.37 -2.99 6.81
C ASP A 135 9.25 -2.37 5.72
N GLY A 136 8.60 -1.91 4.66
CA GLY A 136 9.26 -1.24 3.53
C GLY A 136 10.28 -2.08 2.77
N ALA A 137 10.31 -3.40 2.93
CA ALA A 137 11.35 -4.27 2.36
C ALA A 137 11.62 -3.99 0.88
N PHE A 138 10.55 -3.79 0.08
CA PHE A 138 10.62 -3.47 -1.35
C PHE A 138 10.00 -2.11 -1.69
N LEU A 139 9.91 -1.21 -0.72
CA LEU A 139 9.35 0.14 -0.91
C LEU A 139 10.04 0.83 -2.10
N SER A 140 9.24 1.28 -3.08
CA SER A 140 9.71 1.97 -4.29
C SER A 140 10.65 1.14 -5.18
N CYS A 141 10.51 -0.18 -5.19
CA CYS A 141 11.11 -1.04 -6.21
C CYS A 141 10.27 -0.95 -7.49
N SER A 142 10.33 0.18 -8.17
CA SER A 142 9.40 0.53 -9.26
C SER A 142 9.47 -0.37 -10.50
N ALA A 143 10.56 -1.10 -10.69
CA ALA A 143 10.72 -2.08 -11.78
C ALA A 143 10.37 -3.52 -11.38
N LEU A 144 9.97 -3.77 -10.11
CA LEU A 144 9.71 -5.13 -9.63
C LEU A 144 8.49 -5.72 -10.34
N THR A 145 8.71 -6.87 -10.99
CA THR A 145 7.68 -7.62 -11.72
C THR A 145 7.59 -9.07 -11.30
N ASP A 146 8.63 -9.61 -10.70
CA ASP A 146 8.72 -11.04 -10.36
C ASP A 146 9.25 -11.24 -8.94
N ILE A 147 8.36 -11.64 -8.05
CA ILE A 147 8.69 -12.08 -6.70
C ILE A 147 7.71 -13.20 -6.29
N GLN A 148 8.27 -14.34 -5.89
CA GLN A 148 7.49 -15.47 -5.40
C GLN A 148 7.57 -15.52 -3.88
N LEU A 149 6.43 -15.38 -3.22
CA LEU A 149 6.34 -15.55 -1.78
C LEU A 149 6.28 -17.05 -1.43
N GLY A 150 7.11 -17.49 -0.48
CA GLY A 150 7.13 -18.86 -0.02
C GLY A 150 5.99 -19.15 0.98
N ASP A 151 5.58 -20.43 1.05
CA ASP A 151 4.49 -20.90 1.96
C ASP A 151 4.81 -20.80 3.46
N GLN A 152 6.00 -20.32 3.81
CA GLN A 152 6.40 -20.10 5.20
C GLN A 152 6.14 -18.65 5.65
N ILE A 153 5.81 -17.76 4.72
CA ILE A 153 5.57 -16.33 5.04
C ILE A 153 4.20 -16.22 5.71
N THR A 154 4.19 -15.67 6.91
CA THR A 154 2.97 -15.47 7.71
C THR A 154 2.58 -14.00 7.84
N LYS A 155 3.51 -13.10 7.56
CA LYS A 155 3.31 -11.65 7.71
C LYS A 155 3.99 -10.87 6.59
N ILE A 156 3.30 -9.82 6.12
CA ILE A 156 3.82 -8.82 5.20
C ILE A 156 3.68 -7.44 5.86
N GLY A 157 4.81 -6.76 6.05
CA GLY A 157 4.91 -5.54 6.83
C GLY A 157 4.33 -4.29 6.15
N ARG A 158 4.34 -3.19 6.89
CA ARG A 158 3.87 -1.90 6.43
C ARG A 158 4.67 -1.41 5.22
N MET A 159 3.97 -0.94 4.18
CA MET A 159 4.58 -0.43 2.93
C MET A 159 5.55 -1.43 2.25
N ALA A 160 5.44 -2.73 2.53
CA ALA A 160 6.42 -3.72 2.08
C ALA A 160 6.60 -3.72 0.55
N PHE A 161 5.54 -3.50 -0.22
CA PHE A 161 5.54 -3.38 -1.68
C PHE A 161 5.03 -2.03 -2.18
N ALA A 162 4.94 -1.01 -1.31
CA ALA A 162 4.42 0.28 -1.73
C ALA A 162 5.26 0.87 -2.87
N TYR A 163 4.58 1.42 -3.88
CA TYR A 163 5.18 1.98 -5.12
C TYR A 163 5.98 0.98 -5.97
N CYS A 164 5.69 -0.32 -5.88
CA CYS A 164 6.13 -1.30 -6.87
C CYS A 164 5.28 -1.16 -8.14
N SER A 165 5.51 -0.08 -8.88
CA SER A 165 4.61 0.38 -9.94
C SER A 165 4.58 -0.49 -11.20
N SER A 166 5.50 -1.43 -11.34
CA SER A 166 5.52 -2.42 -12.44
C SER A 166 4.93 -3.78 -12.06
N LEU A 167 4.54 -3.97 -10.79
CA LEU A 167 3.91 -5.21 -10.34
C LEU A 167 2.50 -5.32 -10.94
N THR A 168 2.24 -6.37 -11.73
CA THR A 168 0.97 -6.56 -12.47
C THR A 168 0.02 -7.51 -11.78
N ASP A 169 0.55 -8.51 -11.11
CA ASP A 169 -0.22 -9.52 -10.39
C ASP A 169 0.58 -10.04 -9.20
N MET A 170 -0.11 -10.56 -8.21
CA MET A 170 0.52 -11.18 -7.04
C MET A 170 -0.39 -12.23 -6.44
N GLU A 171 0.18 -13.40 -6.17
CA GLU A 171 -0.45 -14.47 -5.41
C GLU A 171 0.11 -14.44 -3.98
N ILE A 172 -0.78 -14.24 -3.01
CA ILE A 172 -0.42 -14.27 -1.59
C ILE A 172 -0.66 -15.66 -1.05
N PRO A 173 0.34 -16.33 -0.46
CA PRO A 173 0.18 -17.66 0.10
C PRO A 173 -0.86 -17.72 1.22
N ASP A 174 -1.56 -18.84 1.34
CA ASP A 174 -2.56 -19.07 2.42
C ASP A 174 -1.97 -19.02 3.83
N SER A 175 -0.64 -19.08 3.95
CA SER A 175 0.07 -18.93 5.23
C SER A 175 0.07 -17.50 5.76
N VAL A 176 -0.16 -16.50 4.90
CA VAL A 176 -0.14 -15.07 5.30
C VAL A 176 -1.44 -14.73 6.03
N THR A 177 -1.30 -14.30 7.27
CA THR A 177 -2.42 -13.92 8.14
C THR A 177 -2.40 -12.44 8.56
N GLU A 178 -1.28 -11.75 8.33
CA GLU A 178 -1.10 -10.35 8.76
C GLU A 178 -0.52 -9.49 7.64
N PHE A 179 -1.14 -8.31 7.45
CA PHE A 179 -0.63 -7.27 6.58
C PHE A 179 -0.44 -5.96 7.37
N GLY A 180 0.65 -5.26 7.08
CA GLY A 180 0.83 -3.90 7.55
C GLY A 180 0.02 -2.90 6.70
N GLU A 181 -0.13 -1.67 7.21
CA GLU A 181 -0.78 -0.59 6.47
C GLU A 181 -0.03 -0.27 5.17
N GLN A 182 -0.78 0.15 4.13
CA GLN A 182 -0.19 0.64 2.88
C GLN A 182 0.66 -0.40 2.12
N THR A 183 0.48 -1.69 2.38
CA THR A 183 1.35 -2.76 1.84
C THR A 183 1.54 -2.66 0.33
N PHE A 184 0.49 -2.42 -0.45
CA PHE A 184 0.53 -2.30 -1.91
C PHE A 184 0.21 -0.88 -2.41
N MET A 185 0.30 0.14 -1.55
CA MET A 185 0.00 1.51 -1.94
C MET A 185 0.82 1.93 -3.17
N GLY A 186 0.15 2.47 -4.19
CA GLY A 186 0.82 2.97 -5.41
C GLY A 186 1.36 1.90 -6.36
N CYS A 187 0.95 0.62 -6.21
CA CYS A 187 1.18 -0.42 -7.21
C CYS A 187 0.30 -0.15 -8.42
N SER A 188 0.65 0.86 -9.22
CA SER A 188 -0.23 1.44 -10.24
C SER A 188 -0.50 0.53 -11.44
N SER A 189 0.29 -0.52 -11.64
CA SER A 189 0.08 -1.55 -12.66
C SER A 189 -0.57 -2.83 -12.13
N LEU A 190 -0.89 -2.90 -10.84
CA LEU A 190 -1.48 -4.11 -10.24
C LEU A 190 -2.91 -4.29 -10.78
N GLU A 191 -3.08 -5.26 -11.67
CA GLU A 191 -4.37 -5.58 -12.32
C GLU A 191 -5.19 -6.57 -11.49
N SER A 192 -4.51 -7.50 -10.81
CA SER A 192 -5.12 -8.52 -9.97
C SER A 192 -4.26 -8.91 -8.78
N ILE A 193 -4.90 -9.34 -7.70
CA ILE A 193 -4.27 -9.92 -6.53
C ILE A 193 -5.15 -11.03 -5.97
N THR A 194 -4.54 -12.17 -5.65
CA THR A 194 -5.21 -13.27 -4.95
C THR A 194 -4.82 -13.23 -3.48
N LEU A 195 -5.80 -13.09 -2.61
CA LEU A 195 -5.63 -13.08 -1.16
C LEU A 195 -5.98 -14.44 -0.54
N PRO A 196 -5.43 -14.76 0.64
CA PRO A 196 -5.81 -15.95 1.38
C PRO A 196 -7.31 -15.98 1.72
N GLU A 197 -7.95 -17.12 1.54
CA GLU A 197 -9.35 -17.34 1.92
C GLU A 197 -9.58 -17.24 3.45
N THR A 198 -8.50 -17.23 4.23
CA THR A 198 -8.54 -17.12 5.70
C THR A 198 -8.41 -15.70 6.21
N LEU A 199 -8.20 -14.73 5.29
CA LEU A 199 -7.97 -13.34 5.68
C LEU A 199 -9.27 -12.70 6.21
N GLU A 200 -9.21 -12.15 7.43
CA GLU A 200 -10.38 -11.55 8.10
C GLU A 200 -10.48 -10.05 7.91
N THR A 201 -9.35 -9.37 7.70
CA THR A 201 -9.29 -7.90 7.62
C THR A 201 -8.28 -7.42 6.59
N LEU A 202 -8.60 -6.34 5.89
CA LEU A 202 -7.62 -5.55 5.15
C LEU A 202 -7.02 -4.47 6.05
N SER A 203 -5.76 -4.15 5.81
CA SER A 203 -5.11 -3.05 6.50
C SER A 203 -5.47 -1.70 5.86
N ALA A 204 -5.36 -0.61 6.64
CA ALA A 204 -5.63 0.72 6.15
C ALA A 204 -4.77 1.07 4.91
N TYR A 205 -5.41 1.70 3.91
CA TYR A 205 -4.77 2.15 2.66
C TYR A 205 -4.07 1.04 1.85
N MET A 206 -4.44 -0.23 2.06
CA MET A 206 -3.69 -1.38 1.52
C MET A 206 -3.50 -1.31 0.01
N PHE A 207 -4.52 -0.93 -0.75
CA PHE A 207 -4.51 -0.80 -2.22
C PHE A 207 -4.63 0.66 -2.69
N GLN A 208 -4.34 1.63 -1.83
CA GLN A 208 -4.43 3.04 -2.21
C GLN A 208 -3.64 3.31 -3.49
N ASN A 209 -4.29 3.92 -4.50
CA ASN A 209 -3.70 4.22 -5.81
C ASN A 209 -3.23 2.99 -6.63
N CYS A 210 -3.80 1.81 -6.42
CA CYS A 210 -3.68 0.68 -7.34
C CYS A 210 -4.59 0.94 -8.55
N SER A 211 -4.19 1.88 -9.40
CA SER A 211 -5.07 2.45 -10.44
C SER A 211 -5.43 1.46 -11.56
N ALA A 212 -4.64 0.40 -11.75
CA ALA A 212 -4.92 -0.64 -12.74
C ALA A 212 -5.83 -1.77 -12.21
N LEU A 213 -6.10 -1.83 -10.88
CA LEU A 213 -6.89 -2.91 -10.29
C LEU A 213 -8.31 -2.90 -10.87
N GLU A 214 -8.68 -3.96 -11.61
CA GLU A 214 -9.96 -4.05 -12.32
C GLU A 214 -11.03 -4.81 -11.52
N SER A 215 -10.61 -5.79 -10.73
CA SER A 215 -11.51 -6.63 -9.93
C SER A 215 -10.88 -6.98 -8.59
N PHE A 216 -11.72 -7.22 -7.59
CA PHE A 216 -11.30 -7.63 -6.26
C PHE A 216 -12.26 -8.68 -5.69
N SER A 217 -11.72 -9.79 -5.18
CA SER A 217 -12.51 -10.85 -4.53
C SER A 217 -12.41 -10.72 -3.02
N ILE A 218 -13.56 -10.70 -2.35
CA ILE A 218 -13.67 -10.61 -0.89
C ILE A 218 -13.95 -12.01 -0.33
N PRO A 219 -13.01 -12.63 0.40
CA PRO A 219 -13.22 -13.92 1.06
C PRO A 219 -14.38 -13.89 2.05
N ASP A 220 -15.08 -15.02 2.23
CA ASP A 220 -16.19 -15.14 3.19
C ASP A 220 -15.78 -14.86 4.65
N THR A 221 -14.51 -14.99 4.96
CA THR A 221 -13.93 -14.68 6.27
C THR A 221 -13.71 -13.19 6.52
N MET A 222 -13.64 -12.39 5.45
CA MET A 222 -13.31 -10.97 5.56
C MET A 222 -14.49 -10.17 6.12
N THR A 223 -14.28 -9.58 7.28
CA THR A 223 -15.30 -8.79 7.99
C THR A 223 -14.98 -7.30 8.07
N ASP A 224 -13.75 -6.90 7.71
CA ASP A 224 -13.30 -5.52 7.71
C ASP A 224 -12.47 -5.22 6.44
N LEU A 225 -12.87 -4.20 5.70
CA LEU A 225 -12.22 -3.79 4.45
C LEU A 225 -11.09 -2.77 4.66
N GLY A 226 -10.76 -2.46 5.89
CA GLY A 226 -9.73 -1.48 6.21
C GLY A 226 -10.09 -0.03 5.82
N TYR A 227 -9.54 0.91 6.54
CA TYR A 227 -9.79 2.33 6.29
C TYR A 227 -9.21 2.76 4.94
N LEU A 228 -10.07 3.28 4.05
CA LEU A 228 -9.71 3.81 2.72
C LEU A 228 -8.84 2.86 1.87
N ALA A 229 -9.07 1.53 2.00
CA ALA A 229 -8.21 0.52 1.36
C ALA A 229 -8.18 0.63 -0.17
N PHE A 230 -9.28 1.05 -0.81
CA PHE A 230 -9.41 1.11 -2.28
C PHE A 230 -9.38 2.53 -2.86
N VAL A 231 -9.03 3.54 -2.06
CA VAL A 231 -8.94 4.92 -2.54
C VAL A 231 -7.96 5.02 -3.70
N GLY A 232 -8.41 5.58 -4.83
CA GLY A 232 -7.60 5.71 -6.03
C GLY A 232 -7.52 4.46 -6.92
N CYS A 233 -8.28 3.38 -6.65
CA CYS A 233 -8.46 2.24 -7.55
C CYS A 233 -9.42 2.62 -8.68
N ARG A 234 -9.00 3.51 -9.58
CA ARG A 234 -9.87 4.16 -10.57
C ARG A 234 -10.41 3.24 -11.66
N ASN A 235 -9.79 2.07 -11.86
CA ASN A 235 -10.25 1.07 -12.82
C ASN A 235 -11.02 -0.08 -12.18
N LEU A 236 -11.25 -0.05 -10.85
CA LEU A 236 -12.02 -1.11 -10.18
C LEU A 236 -13.47 -1.09 -10.68
N LYS A 237 -13.88 -2.15 -11.37
CA LYS A 237 -15.19 -2.29 -12.01
C LYS A 237 -16.08 -3.28 -11.27
N THR A 238 -15.47 -4.35 -10.76
CA THR A 238 -16.19 -5.48 -10.17
C THR A 238 -15.64 -5.87 -8.81
N ILE A 239 -16.54 -6.22 -7.93
CA ILE A 239 -16.24 -6.85 -6.63
C ILE A 239 -16.89 -8.21 -6.65
N ASP A 240 -16.14 -9.25 -6.34
CA ASP A 240 -16.65 -10.62 -6.24
C ASP A 240 -16.82 -11.00 -4.78
N ILE A 241 -18.01 -11.40 -4.39
CA ILE A 241 -18.30 -11.97 -3.07
C ILE A 241 -19.27 -13.15 -3.23
N SER A 242 -19.25 -14.08 -2.29
CA SER A 242 -20.26 -15.13 -2.28
C SER A 242 -21.65 -14.57 -1.97
N ALA A 243 -22.69 -15.16 -2.53
CA ALA A 243 -24.08 -14.79 -2.26
C ALA A 243 -24.46 -14.92 -0.75
N ASN A 244 -23.70 -15.73 -0.03
CA ASN A 244 -23.92 -16.01 1.40
C ASN A 244 -22.90 -15.33 2.30
N HIS A 245 -22.13 -14.35 1.79
CA HIS A 245 -21.14 -13.63 2.58
C HIS A 245 -21.78 -13.10 3.89
N PRO A 246 -21.16 -13.32 5.06
CA PRO A 246 -21.83 -13.03 6.34
C PRO A 246 -22.01 -11.54 6.62
N THR A 247 -21.09 -10.70 6.14
CA THR A 247 -20.98 -9.27 6.50
C THR A 247 -21.46 -8.36 5.39
N TYR A 248 -21.23 -8.74 4.12
CA TYR A 248 -21.47 -7.87 2.98
C TYR A 248 -22.48 -8.45 1.99
N GLN A 249 -23.00 -7.58 1.13
CA GLN A 249 -23.80 -7.94 -0.03
C GLN A 249 -23.49 -7.00 -1.20
N LEU A 250 -23.74 -7.48 -2.43
CA LEU A 250 -23.73 -6.64 -3.61
C LEU A 250 -25.15 -6.33 -4.07
N GLN A 251 -25.37 -5.08 -4.45
CA GLN A 251 -26.53 -4.67 -5.23
C GLN A 251 -26.03 -3.76 -6.35
N ASP A 252 -26.35 -4.12 -7.61
CA ASP A 252 -25.90 -3.41 -8.81
C ASP A 252 -24.36 -3.19 -8.85
N ASP A 253 -23.60 -4.21 -8.47
CA ASP A 253 -22.14 -4.21 -8.34
C ASP A 253 -21.56 -3.17 -7.36
N VAL A 254 -22.38 -2.65 -6.45
CA VAL A 254 -21.99 -1.76 -5.36
C VAL A 254 -22.01 -2.54 -4.06
N LEU A 255 -21.04 -2.31 -3.20
CA LEU A 255 -20.86 -3.05 -1.95
C LEU A 255 -21.56 -2.37 -0.79
N TYR A 256 -22.38 -3.15 -0.08
CA TYR A 256 -23.14 -2.73 1.09
C TYR A 256 -22.90 -3.65 2.29
N SER A 257 -23.24 -3.17 3.49
CA SER A 257 -23.45 -4.03 4.65
C SER A 257 -24.52 -5.10 4.35
N LYS A 258 -24.47 -6.22 5.06
CA LYS A 258 -25.41 -7.33 4.85
C LYS A 258 -26.88 -6.94 5.06
N ASP A 259 -27.14 -5.98 5.93
CA ASP A 259 -28.48 -5.44 6.19
C ASP A 259 -28.87 -4.30 5.24
N GLY A 260 -27.95 -3.87 4.36
CA GLY A 260 -28.19 -2.81 3.38
C GLY A 260 -28.20 -1.39 3.93
N THR A 261 -27.80 -1.18 5.19
CA THR A 261 -27.86 0.13 5.82
C THR A 261 -26.63 1.00 5.61
N GLU A 262 -25.51 0.41 5.18
CA GLU A 262 -24.27 1.11 4.90
C GLU A 262 -23.78 0.82 3.49
N LEU A 263 -23.41 1.87 2.73
CA LEU A 263 -22.75 1.76 1.43
C LEU A 263 -21.25 1.85 1.64
N PHE A 264 -20.54 0.74 1.41
CA PHE A 264 -19.08 0.67 1.63
C PHE A 264 -18.26 1.13 0.44
N LEU A 265 -18.64 0.71 -0.78
CA LEU A 265 -17.79 0.98 -1.94
C LEU A 265 -18.61 0.97 -3.24
N TYR A 266 -18.56 2.09 -3.95
CA TYR A 266 -18.96 2.22 -5.33
C TYR A 266 -17.70 2.07 -6.20
N PRO A 267 -17.58 1.04 -7.05
CA PRO A 267 -16.38 0.83 -7.87
C PRO A 267 -16.15 2.00 -8.84
N ALA A 268 -15.02 2.70 -8.70
CA ALA A 268 -14.75 3.94 -9.47
C ALA A 268 -14.51 3.70 -10.96
N GLY A 269 -14.26 2.45 -11.37
CA GLY A 269 -14.11 2.05 -12.79
C GLY A 269 -15.42 1.78 -13.52
N LYS A 270 -16.58 1.92 -12.86
CA LYS A 270 -17.90 1.83 -13.50
C LYS A 270 -18.10 3.01 -14.48
N THR A 271 -18.94 2.81 -15.47
CA THR A 271 -19.13 3.77 -16.58
C THR A 271 -20.42 4.58 -16.48
N GLU A 272 -21.25 4.29 -15.48
CA GLU A 272 -22.49 5.01 -15.23
C GLU A 272 -22.20 6.46 -14.85
N THR A 273 -23.00 7.37 -15.35
CA THR A 273 -22.87 8.81 -15.07
C THR A 273 -23.86 9.30 -14.00
N SER A 274 -24.75 8.44 -13.55
CA SER A 274 -25.69 8.73 -12.48
C SER A 274 -25.90 7.51 -11.59
N PHE A 275 -26.11 7.74 -10.31
CA PHE A 275 -26.39 6.69 -9.35
C PHE A 275 -27.44 7.15 -8.34
N THR A 276 -28.36 6.24 -8.00
CA THR A 276 -29.33 6.46 -6.93
C THR A 276 -28.98 5.51 -5.78
N VAL A 277 -28.60 6.08 -4.65
CA VAL A 277 -28.37 5.33 -3.41
C VAL A 277 -29.71 4.73 -2.96
N PRO A 278 -29.80 3.42 -2.72
CA PRO A 278 -31.06 2.76 -2.36
C PRO A 278 -31.71 3.32 -1.09
N ASP A 279 -33.05 3.31 -1.08
CA ASP A 279 -33.79 3.57 0.15
C ASP A 279 -33.38 2.55 1.23
N GLY A 280 -33.20 3.04 2.46
CA GLY A 280 -32.73 2.21 3.59
C GLY A 280 -31.25 2.35 3.91
N VAL A 281 -30.43 2.86 2.99
CA VAL A 281 -29.05 3.25 3.31
C VAL A 281 -29.08 4.43 4.28
N LYS A 282 -28.37 4.28 5.39
CA LYS A 282 -28.27 5.26 6.48
C LYS A 282 -26.91 5.95 6.50
N THR A 283 -25.87 5.24 6.06
CA THR A 283 -24.52 5.78 6.05
C THR A 283 -23.81 5.48 4.74
N ILE A 284 -23.02 6.45 4.30
CA ILE A 284 -22.04 6.30 3.22
C ILE A 284 -20.67 6.26 3.89
N SER A 285 -19.93 5.19 3.70
CA SER A 285 -18.61 4.97 4.33
C SER A 285 -17.54 5.94 3.83
N ASP A 286 -16.43 6.00 4.53
CA ASP A 286 -15.27 6.78 4.16
C ASP A 286 -14.75 6.37 2.78
N GLY A 287 -14.54 7.34 1.88
CA GLY A 287 -14.06 7.12 0.52
C GLY A 287 -14.98 6.30 -0.38
N ALA A 288 -16.24 6.08 -0.01
CA ALA A 288 -17.14 5.14 -0.70
C ALA A 288 -17.35 5.44 -2.20
N PHE A 289 -17.32 6.69 -2.63
CA PHE A 289 -17.41 7.13 -4.02
C PHE A 289 -16.13 7.80 -4.51
N PHE A 290 -15.00 7.59 -3.84
CA PHE A 290 -13.75 8.24 -4.22
C PHE A 290 -13.46 8.10 -5.71
N ALA A 291 -13.27 9.25 -6.40
CA ALA A 291 -13.00 9.34 -7.82
C ALA A 291 -14.05 8.67 -8.75
N ALA A 292 -15.27 8.44 -8.26
CA ALA A 292 -16.36 7.90 -9.09
C ALA A 292 -16.71 8.87 -10.24
N PRO A 293 -16.93 8.35 -11.49
CA PRO A 293 -17.15 9.20 -12.67
C PRO A 293 -18.58 9.73 -12.78
N LEU A 294 -19.29 9.82 -11.64
CA LEU A 294 -20.69 10.18 -11.58
C LEU A 294 -20.89 11.70 -11.78
N GLN A 295 -21.83 12.08 -12.64
CA GLN A 295 -22.26 13.46 -12.83
C GLN A 295 -23.36 13.85 -11.83
N SER A 296 -24.14 12.86 -11.38
CA SER A 296 -25.19 13.06 -10.38
C SER A 296 -25.34 11.85 -9.45
N VAL A 297 -25.59 12.13 -8.18
CA VAL A 297 -25.93 11.14 -7.16
C VAL A 297 -27.20 11.59 -6.45
N THR A 298 -28.20 10.67 -6.36
CA THR A 298 -29.40 10.90 -5.57
C THR A 298 -29.26 10.18 -4.24
N LEU A 299 -29.39 10.92 -3.15
CA LEU A 299 -29.32 10.41 -1.78
C LEU A 299 -30.72 10.12 -1.23
N PRO A 300 -30.93 9.06 -0.45
CA PRO A 300 -32.23 8.71 0.12
C PRO A 300 -32.57 9.62 1.31
N GLU A 301 -33.87 9.91 1.49
CA GLU A 301 -34.37 10.75 2.57
C GLU A 301 -34.10 10.22 3.99
N GLY A 302 -33.66 8.96 4.11
CA GLY A 302 -33.28 8.34 5.39
C GLY A 302 -31.80 8.33 5.70
N LEU A 303 -30.96 8.98 4.86
CA LEU A 303 -29.51 9.02 5.04
C LEU A 303 -29.16 9.84 6.29
N GLU A 304 -28.34 9.31 7.16
CA GLU A 304 -27.97 9.93 8.45
C GLU A 304 -26.53 10.47 8.46
N GLY A 305 -25.62 9.85 7.67
CA GLY A 305 -24.19 10.20 7.68
C GLY A 305 -23.47 10.03 6.34
N ILE A 306 -22.49 10.91 6.10
CA ILE A 306 -21.59 10.87 4.96
C ILE A 306 -20.16 10.86 5.52
N GLY A 307 -19.39 9.84 5.18
CA GLY A 307 -18.06 9.58 5.68
C GLY A 307 -16.98 10.52 5.14
N SER A 308 -15.79 10.40 5.70
CA SER A 308 -14.62 11.19 5.31
C SER A 308 -14.21 10.88 3.87
N GLY A 309 -14.01 11.93 3.05
CA GLY A 309 -13.66 11.79 1.66
C GLY A 309 -14.65 10.97 0.82
N ALA A 310 -15.91 10.81 1.26
CA ALA A 310 -16.88 9.92 0.62
C ALA A 310 -17.05 10.19 -0.87
N PHE A 311 -17.01 11.44 -1.31
CA PHE A 311 -17.08 11.88 -2.71
C PHE A 311 -15.81 12.60 -3.15
N ASP A 312 -14.69 12.41 -2.44
CA ASP A 312 -13.44 13.07 -2.78
C ASP A 312 -12.97 12.67 -4.19
N TYR A 313 -12.42 13.62 -4.95
CA TYR A 313 -12.05 13.47 -6.37
C TYR A 313 -13.21 13.07 -7.31
N CYS A 314 -14.47 13.26 -6.95
CA CYS A 314 -15.61 13.09 -7.87
C CYS A 314 -15.65 14.26 -8.88
N THR A 315 -14.65 14.34 -9.75
CA THR A 315 -14.41 15.50 -10.64
C THR A 315 -15.53 15.78 -11.64
N SER A 316 -16.43 14.81 -11.89
CA SER A 316 -17.57 14.94 -12.79
C SER A 316 -18.87 15.35 -12.08
N LEU A 317 -18.93 15.26 -10.76
CA LEU A 317 -20.14 15.56 -9.97
C LEU A 317 -20.47 17.05 -10.07
N THR A 318 -21.68 17.38 -10.54
CA THR A 318 -22.05 18.77 -10.81
C THR A 318 -22.86 19.43 -9.70
N ASN A 319 -23.69 18.66 -9.03
CA ASN A 319 -24.50 19.09 -7.89
C ASN A 319 -24.90 17.87 -7.06
N ILE A 320 -25.20 18.11 -5.79
CA ILE A 320 -25.75 17.10 -4.89
C ILE A 320 -26.72 17.77 -3.92
N THR A 321 -27.83 17.07 -3.62
CA THR A 321 -28.78 17.51 -2.60
C THR A 321 -28.63 16.61 -1.37
N ILE A 322 -28.35 17.23 -0.23
CA ILE A 322 -28.20 16.57 1.07
C ILE A 322 -29.57 16.52 1.73
N PRO A 323 -30.12 15.34 2.06
CA PRO A 323 -31.38 15.19 2.75
C PRO A 323 -31.39 15.83 4.15
N GLU A 324 -32.56 16.27 4.66
CA GLU A 324 -32.70 16.81 6.01
C GLU A 324 -32.29 15.84 7.12
N SER A 325 -32.38 14.54 6.86
CA SER A 325 -32.00 13.48 7.79
C SER A 325 -30.49 13.41 8.06
N VAL A 326 -29.63 13.97 7.18
CA VAL A 326 -28.18 13.93 7.35
C VAL A 326 -27.75 14.81 8.51
N THR A 327 -27.19 14.19 9.54
CA THR A 327 -26.72 14.87 10.75
C THR A 327 -25.20 15.00 10.82
N VAL A 328 -24.46 14.22 10.01
CA VAL A 328 -23.00 14.22 10.01
C VAL A 328 -22.48 14.18 8.56
N ILE A 329 -21.62 15.12 8.23
CA ILE A 329 -20.75 15.09 7.04
C ILE A 329 -19.34 15.23 7.56
N GLN A 330 -18.50 14.21 7.28
CA GLN A 330 -17.14 14.19 7.79
C GLN A 330 -16.17 14.98 6.88
N ASP A 331 -14.92 15.12 7.34
CA ASP A 331 -13.91 15.92 6.68
C ASP A 331 -13.65 15.44 5.23
N HIS A 332 -13.38 16.39 4.34
CA HIS A 332 -13.07 16.15 2.93
C HIS A 332 -14.16 15.41 2.13
N ALA A 333 -15.40 15.32 2.64
CA ALA A 333 -16.45 14.53 1.99
C ALA A 333 -16.67 14.88 0.50
N PHE A 334 -16.38 16.10 0.09
CA PHE A 334 -16.51 16.61 -1.29
C PHE A 334 -15.26 17.32 -1.79
N SER A 335 -14.09 17.03 -1.25
CA SER A 335 -12.83 17.63 -1.70
C SER A 335 -12.54 17.29 -3.16
N ASP A 336 -11.84 18.18 -3.86
CA ASP A 336 -11.41 18.00 -5.25
C ASP A 336 -12.53 17.59 -6.24
N CYS A 337 -13.79 17.93 -5.93
CA CYS A 337 -14.93 17.81 -6.83
C CYS A 337 -14.95 19.00 -7.81
N GLU A 338 -14.06 19.02 -8.81
CA GLU A 338 -13.80 20.19 -9.67
C GLU A 338 -15.03 20.74 -10.42
N SER A 339 -16.02 19.88 -10.73
CA SER A 339 -17.26 20.28 -11.43
C SER A 339 -18.40 20.63 -10.48
N LEU A 340 -18.23 20.44 -9.17
CA LEU A 340 -19.31 20.63 -8.19
C LEU A 340 -19.56 22.13 -7.99
N SER A 341 -20.69 22.59 -8.50
CA SER A 341 -21.08 23.99 -8.46
C SER A 341 -21.98 24.35 -7.28
N SER A 342 -22.67 23.34 -6.71
CA SER A 342 -23.56 23.54 -5.56
C SER A 342 -23.75 22.27 -4.74
N VAL A 343 -23.77 22.44 -3.42
CA VAL A 343 -24.30 21.46 -2.46
C VAL A 343 -25.56 22.08 -1.87
N LEU A 344 -26.71 21.44 -2.09
CA LEU A 344 -28.01 21.91 -1.63
C LEU A 344 -28.41 21.10 -0.39
N PHE A 345 -29.01 21.76 0.60
CA PHE A 345 -29.61 21.08 1.75
C PHE A 345 -31.11 21.09 1.58
N ALA A 346 -31.75 19.90 1.62
CA ALA A 346 -33.22 19.82 1.59
C ALA A 346 -33.83 20.51 2.82
N GLY A 347 -34.98 21.15 2.64
CA GLY A 347 -35.69 21.83 3.74
C GLY A 347 -35.34 23.30 3.96
N ASP A 348 -34.26 23.79 3.39
CA ASP A 348 -33.86 25.19 3.51
C ASP A 348 -34.39 26.02 2.32
N GLU A 349 -35.63 26.54 2.43
CA GLU A 349 -36.16 27.47 1.40
C GLU A 349 -35.32 28.78 1.29
N GLU A 350 -34.51 29.10 2.31
CA GLU A 350 -33.58 30.23 2.34
C GLU A 350 -32.11 29.85 1.93
N ALA A 351 -31.81 28.56 1.72
CA ALA A 351 -30.43 28.10 1.49
C ALA A 351 -29.87 28.41 0.10
N THR A 352 -30.62 29.10 -0.76
CA THR A 352 -30.10 29.55 -2.07
C THR A 352 -28.93 30.54 -1.95
N ASP A 353 -28.66 31.12 -0.78
CA ASP A 353 -27.56 32.05 -0.54
C ASP A 353 -26.43 31.49 0.35
N ASN A 354 -26.61 30.31 0.97
CA ASN A 354 -25.61 29.67 1.81
C ASN A 354 -25.02 28.40 1.20
N ALA A 355 -24.87 28.37 -0.14
CA ALA A 355 -24.03 27.36 -0.75
C ALA A 355 -22.65 27.39 -0.08
N LEU A 356 -22.28 26.33 0.64
CA LEU A 356 -20.91 26.14 1.09
C LEU A 356 -20.02 26.27 -0.16
N GLN A 357 -19.25 27.36 -0.23
CA GLN A 357 -18.18 27.46 -1.21
C GLN A 357 -17.13 26.44 -0.78
N ILE A 358 -17.09 25.35 -1.51
CA ILE A 358 -16.13 24.24 -1.42
C ILE A 358 -14.82 24.67 -2.05
#